data_7d6b3e5583fb302f49deacbc7a3b2314
#
_entry.id   7d6b3e5583fb302f49deacbc7a3b2314
#
_cell.length_a   1.000
_cell.length_b   1.000
_cell.length_c   1.000
_cell.angle_alpha   90.00
_cell.angle_beta   90.00
_cell.angle_gamma   90.00
#
_symmetry.space_group_name_H-M   'P 1'
#
loop_
_entity.id
_entity.type
_entity.pdbx_description
1 polymer ?
#
loop_
_entity_poly.entity_id
_entity_poly.type
_entity_poly.pdbx_seq_one_letter_code
_entity_poly.pdbx_strand_id
1 'polypeptide(L)'
;VNFFRESKIPFSYQLVSYWGGLRGAVCLALALSIDPGFPNRNLIVMLTLGIALFTLLIPGTTVGKLIQKLELNRPSILERLTQASALLIAKQEALKEFSDLKENDYFSTLLVKDVIQNCQSEVELANETQSNLYRELNSSKTQVERSVSSVALAIEQQVYSELQDRGFISKTVLSGLNLTINLKSDALQAGNLAGNATLESTVKPLEIRLADWLVQLPNNTWIQKIQARLIAAEYEYLIFVAYSCEQVSWRLRRLNVASNIPETALETCASIYDRTRKQKIQQAQAIAKQSPELAIACQTRILNRVGLVAQNNTVEELADRGVISQSIASQAYKLINSKSVL
;
A
#
# COMPACT_ATOMS: atom_id res chain seq x y z
N VAL A 1 -18.55 -19.97 4.55
CA VAL A 1 -17.31 -19.16 4.54
C VAL A 1 -17.08 -18.50 5.90
N ASN A 2 -18.13 -18.13 6.64
CA ASN A 2 -18.01 -17.44 7.96
C ASN A 2 -17.86 -18.38 9.18
N PHE A 3 -17.86 -19.72 8.98
CA PHE A 3 -17.93 -20.68 10.11
C PHE A 3 -16.63 -20.82 10.91
N PHE A 4 -15.49 -20.40 10.35
CA PHE A 4 -14.16 -20.52 10.97
C PHE A 4 -13.42 -19.19 11.13
N ARG A 5 -14.11 -18.05 10.98
CA ARG A 5 -13.47 -16.74 11.04
C ARG A 5 -14.06 -15.88 12.16
N GLU A 6 -13.22 -15.25 12.97
CA GLU A 6 -13.63 -14.33 14.04
C GLU A 6 -14.32 -13.06 13.51
N SER A 7 -14.09 -12.67 12.25
CA SER A 7 -14.75 -11.54 11.60
C SER A 7 -15.70 -12.01 10.49
N LYS A 8 -16.97 -11.57 10.54
CA LYS A 8 -17.98 -11.87 9.51
C LYS A 8 -17.70 -11.07 8.25
N ILE A 9 -17.47 -11.75 7.13
CA ILE A 9 -17.35 -11.10 5.82
C ILE A 9 -18.73 -10.53 5.43
N PRO A 10 -18.83 -9.25 5.03
CA PRO A 10 -20.07 -8.66 4.54
C PRO A 10 -20.70 -9.46 3.40
N PHE A 11 -22.02 -9.52 3.36
CA PHE A 11 -22.76 -10.32 2.36
C PHE A 11 -22.41 -9.93 0.91
N SER A 12 -22.16 -8.63 0.66
CA SER A 12 -21.76 -8.10 -0.64
C SER A 12 -20.44 -8.73 -1.16
N TYR A 13 -19.43 -8.89 -0.30
CA TYR A 13 -18.18 -9.55 -0.67
C TYR A 13 -18.35 -11.05 -0.90
N GLN A 14 -19.21 -11.71 -0.10
CA GLN A 14 -19.52 -13.14 -0.30
C GLN A 14 -20.23 -13.35 -1.63
N LEU A 15 -21.15 -12.45 -2.00
CA LEU A 15 -21.89 -12.52 -3.26
C LEU A 15 -20.94 -12.35 -4.46
N VAL A 16 -20.02 -11.39 -4.41
CA VAL A 16 -19.02 -11.20 -5.48
C VAL A 16 -18.08 -12.40 -5.57
N SER A 17 -17.62 -12.94 -4.43
CA SER A 17 -16.76 -14.12 -4.41
C SER A 17 -17.47 -15.36 -4.97
N TYR A 18 -18.75 -15.53 -4.67
CA TYR A 18 -19.57 -16.61 -5.22
C TYR A 18 -19.80 -16.45 -6.72
N TRP A 19 -20.16 -15.22 -7.15
CA TRP A 19 -20.43 -14.92 -8.56
C TRP A 19 -19.16 -14.93 -9.41
N GLY A 20 -18.03 -14.50 -8.85
CA GLY A 20 -16.70 -14.50 -9.51
C GLY A 20 -15.98 -15.85 -9.49
N GLY A 21 -16.58 -16.88 -8.89
CA GLY A 21 -16.03 -18.24 -8.81
C GLY A 21 -15.95 -18.93 -10.18
N LEU A 22 -15.02 -18.48 -11.03
CA LEU A 22 -14.78 -19.04 -12.36
C LEU A 22 -14.25 -20.46 -12.25
N ARG A 23 -14.95 -21.42 -12.84
CA ARG A 23 -14.50 -22.79 -12.98
C ARG A 23 -13.55 -22.87 -14.16
N GLY A 24 -12.25 -23.05 -13.88
CA GLY A 24 -11.20 -22.90 -14.87
C GLY A 24 -10.74 -24.21 -15.50
N ALA A 25 -9.60 -24.12 -16.20
CA ALA A 25 -8.97 -25.17 -16.96
C ALA A 25 -8.73 -26.48 -16.18
N VAL A 26 -8.57 -26.42 -14.86
CA VAL A 26 -8.32 -27.58 -14.00
C VAL A 26 -9.51 -28.57 -14.04
N CYS A 27 -10.76 -28.06 -13.96
CA CYS A 27 -11.94 -28.92 -14.03
C CYS A 27 -12.06 -29.60 -15.40
N LEU A 28 -11.72 -28.86 -16.48
CA LEU A 28 -11.72 -29.39 -17.83
C LEU A 28 -10.59 -30.42 -18.03
N ALA A 29 -9.40 -30.14 -17.53
CA ALA A 29 -8.27 -31.07 -17.59
C ALA A 29 -8.58 -32.38 -16.84
N LEU A 30 -9.20 -32.29 -15.64
CA LEU A 30 -9.64 -33.47 -14.88
C LEU A 30 -10.72 -34.25 -15.64
N ALA A 31 -11.69 -33.58 -16.27
CA ALA A 31 -12.73 -34.25 -17.05
C ALA A 31 -12.14 -34.97 -18.30
N LEU A 32 -11.15 -34.36 -18.94
CA LEU A 32 -10.45 -34.95 -20.09
C LEU A 32 -9.53 -36.11 -19.69
N SER A 33 -9.04 -36.14 -18.45
CA SER A 33 -8.16 -37.22 -17.95
C SER A 33 -8.91 -38.49 -17.56
N ILE A 34 -10.25 -38.50 -17.60
CA ILE A 34 -11.07 -39.69 -17.34
C ILE A 34 -10.77 -40.74 -18.42
N ASP A 35 -10.59 -42.00 -17.99
CA ASP A 35 -10.33 -43.12 -18.89
C ASP A 35 -11.35 -43.23 -20.04
N PRO A 36 -10.91 -43.44 -21.28
CA PRO A 36 -11.81 -43.61 -22.44
C PRO A 36 -12.87 -44.71 -22.27
N GLY A 37 -12.60 -45.75 -21.49
CA GLY A 37 -13.52 -46.82 -21.17
C GLY A 37 -14.58 -46.51 -20.12
N PHE A 38 -14.47 -45.29 -19.48
CA PHE A 38 -15.45 -44.94 -18.41
C PHE A 38 -16.84 -44.68 -18.98
N PRO A 39 -17.91 -45.27 -18.39
CA PRO A 39 -19.28 -45.08 -18.87
C PRO A 39 -19.67 -43.59 -18.80
N ASN A 40 -20.29 -43.11 -19.87
CA ASN A 40 -20.73 -41.73 -20.01
C ASN A 40 -19.63 -40.63 -19.96
N ARG A 41 -18.35 -40.96 -20.20
CA ARG A 41 -17.25 -40.02 -20.27
C ARG A 41 -17.56 -38.79 -21.12
N ASN A 42 -18.08 -38.99 -22.32
CA ASN A 42 -18.39 -37.90 -23.25
C ASN A 42 -19.45 -36.95 -22.68
N LEU A 43 -20.44 -37.46 -21.96
CA LEU A 43 -21.44 -36.64 -21.27
C LEU A 43 -20.78 -35.78 -20.17
N ILE A 44 -19.90 -36.37 -19.37
CA ILE A 44 -19.20 -35.65 -18.29
C ILE A 44 -18.32 -34.52 -18.87
N VAL A 45 -17.58 -34.81 -19.95
CA VAL A 45 -16.72 -33.80 -20.63
C VAL A 45 -17.59 -32.67 -21.20
N MET A 46 -18.71 -32.99 -21.90
CA MET A 46 -19.64 -31.99 -22.44
C MET A 46 -20.27 -31.12 -21.36
N LEU A 47 -20.72 -31.71 -20.26
CA LEU A 47 -21.31 -30.97 -19.15
C LEU A 47 -20.26 -30.05 -18.48
N THR A 48 -19.04 -30.56 -18.27
CA THR A 48 -17.94 -29.76 -17.69
C THR A 48 -17.60 -28.61 -18.58
N LEU A 49 -17.48 -28.81 -19.89
CA LEU A 49 -17.24 -27.76 -20.87
C LEU A 49 -18.39 -26.72 -20.87
N GLY A 50 -19.64 -27.18 -20.88
CA GLY A 50 -20.81 -26.30 -20.83
C GLY A 50 -20.81 -25.40 -19.58
N ILE A 51 -20.56 -26.00 -18.41
CA ILE A 51 -20.47 -25.25 -17.15
C ILE A 51 -19.27 -24.26 -17.16
N ALA A 52 -18.12 -24.68 -17.68
CA ALA A 52 -16.96 -23.82 -17.79
C ALA A 52 -17.23 -22.60 -18.68
N LEU A 53 -17.81 -22.81 -19.87
CA LEU A 53 -18.20 -21.74 -20.79
C LEU A 53 -19.28 -20.82 -20.17
N PHE A 54 -20.29 -21.38 -19.52
CA PHE A 54 -21.32 -20.60 -18.85
C PHE A 54 -20.73 -19.69 -17.77
N THR A 55 -19.87 -20.23 -16.90
CA THR A 55 -19.27 -19.47 -15.81
C THR A 55 -18.26 -18.43 -16.32
N LEU A 56 -17.64 -18.66 -17.46
CA LEU A 56 -16.71 -17.72 -18.07
C LEU A 56 -17.46 -16.57 -18.77
N LEU A 57 -18.53 -16.86 -19.49
CA LEU A 57 -19.28 -15.86 -20.22
C LEU A 57 -20.18 -15.00 -19.32
N ILE A 58 -21.02 -15.60 -18.49
CA ILE A 58 -22.03 -14.85 -17.73
C ILE A 58 -21.43 -14.19 -16.48
N PRO A 59 -20.86 -14.91 -15.50
CA PRO A 59 -20.22 -14.27 -14.37
C PRO A 59 -19.02 -13.40 -14.77
N GLY A 60 -18.19 -13.84 -15.74
CA GLY A 60 -17.02 -13.11 -16.17
C GLY A 60 -17.34 -11.73 -16.76
N THR A 61 -18.44 -11.60 -17.52
CA THR A 61 -18.87 -10.32 -18.09
C THR A 61 -19.71 -9.46 -17.14
N THR A 62 -20.37 -10.07 -16.16
CA THR A 62 -21.34 -9.38 -15.29
C THR A 62 -20.77 -9.03 -13.91
N VAL A 63 -19.64 -9.62 -13.48
CA VAL A 63 -19.05 -9.35 -12.16
C VAL A 63 -18.69 -7.87 -11.96
N GLY A 64 -18.20 -7.19 -12.99
CA GLY A 64 -17.90 -5.76 -12.95
C GLY A 64 -19.14 -4.89 -12.65
N LYS A 65 -20.27 -5.21 -13.32
CA LYS A 65 -21.56 -4.55 -13.07
C LYS A 65 -22.10 -4.86 -11.67
N LEU A 66 -21.89 -6.07 -11.17
CA LEU A 66 -22.26 -6.47 -9.82
C LEU A 66 -21.47 -5.69 -8.76
N ILE A 67 -20.16 -5.55 -8.93
CA ILE A 67 -19.30 -4.75 -8.06
C ILE A 67 -19.75 -3.29 -8.02
N GLN A 68 -20.07 -2.71 -9.19
CA GLN A 68 -20.61 -1.34 -9.27
C GLN A 68 -21.96 -1.20 -8.58
N LYS A 69 -22.88 -2.16 -8.79
CA LYS A 69 -24.22 -2.13 -8.18
C LYS A 69 -24.18 -2.33 -6.66
N LEU A 70 -23.20 -3.06 -6.16
CA LEU A 70 -22.98 -3.26 -4.73
C LEU A 70 -22.13 -2.13 -4.10
N GLU A 71 -21.77 -1.11 -4.90
CA GLU A 71 -20.99 0.07 -4.46
C GLU A 71 -19.63 -0.27 -3.79
N LEU A 72 -19.11 -1.46 -4.07
CA LEU A 72 -17.85 -1.94 -3.51
C LEU A 72 -16.62 -1.18 -4.05
N ASN A 73 -16.81 -0.42 -5.13
CA ASN A 73 -15.75 0.36 -5.80
C ASN A 73 -15.84 1.86 -5.47
N ARG A 74 -16.70 2.25 -4.51
CA ARG A 74 -16.77 3.66 -4.10
C ARG A 74 -15.60 3.99 -3.18
N PRO A 75 -14.80 5.01 -3.51
CA PRO A 75 -13.76 5.48 -2.62
C PRO A 75 -14.39 5.94 -1.29
N SER A 76 -13.70 5.73 -0.19
CA SER A 76 -14.13 6.19 1.13
C SER A 76 -14.35 7.70 1.13
N ILE A 77 -15.20 8.21 2.02
CA ILE A 77 -15.44 9.67 2.14
C ILE A 77 -14.12 10.41 2.32
N LEU A 78 -13.18 9.81 3.05
CA LEU A 78 -11.88 10.44 3.29
C LEU A 78 -10.95 10.38 2.07
N GLU A 79 -10.99 9.33 1.27
CA GLU A 79 -10.27 9.31 -0.02
C GLU A 79 -10.81 10.40 -0.95
N ARG A 80 -12.13 10.57 -1.00
CA ARG A 80 -12.80 11.65 -1.74
C ARG A 80 -12.41 13.02 -1.19
N LEU A 81 -12.36 13.18 0.13
CA LEU A 81 -11.92 14.40 0.80
C LEU A 81 -10.44 14.69 0.53
N THR A 82 -9.58 13.69 0.60
CA THR A 82 -8.15 13.85 0.29
C THR A 82 -7.94 14.23 -1.18
N GLN A 83 -8.69 13.61 -2.10
CA GLN A 83 -8.67 13.96 -3.52
C GLN A 83 -9.16 15.40 -3.75
N ALA A 84 -10.27 15.80 -3.12
CA ALA A 84 -10.79 17.17 -3.21
C ALA A 84 -9.79 18.19 -2.65
N SER A 85 -9.14 17.88 -1.53
CA SER A 85 -8.11 18.73 -0.94
C SER A 85 -6.88 18.86 -1.82
N ALA A 86 -6.40 17.77 -2.41
CA ALA A 86 -5.27 17.81 -3.34
C ALA A 86 -5.59 18.64 -4.59
N LEU A 87 -6.81 18.50 -5.12
CA LEU A 87 -7.26 19.29 -6.26
C LEU A 87 -7.37 20.78 -5.92
N LEU A 88 -7.86 21.12 -4.73
CA LEU A 88 -7.94 22.49 -4.25
C LEU A 88 -6.56 23.14 -4.15
N ILE A 89 -5.60 22.44 -3.55
CA ILE A 89 -4.20 22.91 -3.41
C ILE A 89 -3.58 23.12 -4.80
N ALA A 90 -3.76 22.18 -5.72
CA ALA A 90 -3.22 22.28 -7.07
C ALA A 90 -3.80 23.50 -7.83
N LYS A 91 -5.12 23.76 -7.68
CA LYS A 91 -5.77 24.91 -8.29
C LYS A 91 -5.33 26.23 -7.65
N GLN A 92 -5.11 26.27 -6.35
CA GLN A 92 -4.58 27.45 -5.65
C GLN A 92 -3.15 27.76 -6.09
N GLU A 93 -2.30 26.76 -6.26
CA GLU A 93 -0.94 26.96 -6.76
C GLU A 93 -0.94 27.44 -8.21
N ALA A 94 -1.79 26.88 -9.08
CA ALA A 94 -1.96 27.36 -10.44
C ALA A 94 -2.43 28.83 -10.48
N LEU A 95 -3.36 29.22 -9.59
CA LEU A 95 -3.82 30.61 -9.48
C LEU A 95 -2.67 31.56 -9.09
N LYS A 96 -1.79 31.13 -8.20
CA LYS A 96 -0.62 31.90 -7.79
C LYS A 96 0.37 32.07 -8.96
N GLU A 97 0.69 30.99 -9.67
CA GLU A 97 1.53 31.03 -10.88
C GLU A 97 0.97 31.99 -11.95
N PHE A 98 -0.36 31.96 -12.19
CA PHE A 98 -1.00 32.90 -13.14
C PHE A 98 -0.91 34.35 -12.66
N SER A 99 -0.97 34.56 -11.34
CA SER A 99 -0.84 35.92 -10.77
C SER A 99 0.59 36.44 -10.93
N ASP A 100 1.60 35.60 -10.75
CA ASP A 100 3.01 35.95 -10.93
C ASP A 100 3.34 36.22 -12.41
N LEU A 101 2.73 35.48 -13.35
CA LEU A 101 2.86 35.71 -14.79
C LEU A 101 2.24 37.04 -15.24
N LYS A 102 1.23 37.54 -14.52
CA LYS A 102 0.61 38.83 -14.81
C LYS A 102 1.56 40.00 -14.59
N GLU A 103 2.47 39.88 -13.63
CA GLU A 103 3.44 40.94 -13.30
C GLU A 103 4.59 41.04 -14.33
N ASN A 104 4.80 40.04 -15.17
CA ASN A 104 5.95 39.93 -16.05
C ASN A 104 5.70 40.39 -17.50
N ASP A 105 4.54 40.95 -17.83
CA ASP A 105 4.17 41.49 -19.15
C ASP A 105 4.39 40.56 -20.38
N TYR A 106 4.56 39.26 -20.17
CA TYR A 106 4.75 38.31 -21.25
C TYR A 106 3.47 38.01 -22.02
N PHE A 107 2.31 38.24 -21.42
CA PHE A 107 1.00 37.88 -21.98
C PHE A 107 0.04 39.09 -21.96
N SER A 108 -0.94 39.08 -22.87
CA SER A 108 -2.01 40.09 -22.88
C SER A 108 -2.75 40.10 -21.54
N THR A 109 -2.84 41.29 -20.93
CA THR A 109 -3.49 41.52 -19.63
C THR A 109 -4.97 41.05 -19.62
N LEU A 110 -5.65 41.12 -20.75
CA LEU A 110 -7.04 40.66 -20.90
C LEU A 110 -7.14 39.14 -20.81
N LEU A 111 -6.25 38.42 -21.51
CA LEU A 111 -6.20 36.94 -21.48
C LEU A 111 -5.85 36.43 -20.10
N VAL A 112 -4.84 37.01 -19.46
CA VAL A 112 -4.42 36.60 -18.11
C VAL A 112 -5.56 36.84 -17.11
N LYS A 113 -6.27 37.96 -17.21
CA LYS A 113 -7.42 38.26 -16.34
C LYS A 113 -8.55 37.23 -16.52
N ASP A 114 -8.85 36.84 -17.74
CA ASP A 114 -9.88 35.83 -18.03
C ASP A 114 -9.51 34.45 -17.47
N VAL A 115 -8.27 34.04 -17.68
CA VAL A 115 -7.74 32.78 -17.11
C VAL A 115 -7.76 32.77 -15.58
N ILE A 116 -7.35 33.88 -14.94
CA ILE A 116 -7.40 34.04 -13.49
C ILE A 116 -8.84 33.93 -12.99
N GLN A 117 -9.80 34.60 -13.63
CA GLN A 117 -11.19 34.56 -13.23
C GLN A 117 -11.80 33.17 -13.37
N ASN A 118 -11.49 32.45 -14.44
CA ASN A 118 -11.89 31.05 -14.62
C ASN A 118 -11.28 30.15 -13.54
N CYS A 119 -9.98 30.28 -13.24
CA CYS A 119 -9.32 29.53 -12.21
C CYS A 119 -9.88 29.82 -10.81
N GLN A 120 -10.25 31.08 -10.52
CA GLN A 120 -10.91 31.44 -9.26
C GLN A 120 -12.25 30.74 -9.09
N SER A 121 -13.11 30.72 -10.14
CA SER A 121 -14.39 30.01 -10.07
C SER A 121 -14.21 28.49 -9.86
N GLU A 122 -13.18 27.92 -10.43
CA GLU A 122 -12.83 26.50 -10.19
C GLU A 122 -12.32 26.25 -8.77
N VAL A 123 -11.57 27.17 -8.17
CA VAL A 123 -11.15 27.12 -6.76
C VAL A 123 -12.36 27.19 -5.83
N GLU A 124 -13.32 28.06 -6.11
CA GLU A 124 -14.56 28.17 -5.32
C GLU A 124 -15.36 26.86 -5.36
N LEU A 125 -15.55 26.27 -6.54
CA LEU A 125 -16.25 24.99 -6.71
C LEU A 125 -15.55 23.84 -5.99
N ALA A 126 -14.21 23.79 -6.06
CA ALA A 126 -13.41 22.79 -5.34
C ALA A 126 -13.56 22.96 -3.81
N ASN A 127 -13.62 24.19 -3.34
CA ASN A 127 -13.80 24.52 -1.91
C ASN A 127 -15.19 24.13 -1.40
N GLU A 128 -16.24 24.37 -2.19
CA GLU A 128 -17.59 23.90 -1.88
C GLU A 128 -17.68 22.38 -1.82
N THR A 129 -17.06 21.69 -2.78
CA THR A 129 -17.02 20.23 -2.84
C THR A 129 -16.33 19.66 -1.60
N GLN A 130 -15.19 20.22 -1.22
CA GLN A 130 -14.47 19.84 0.00
C GLN A 130 -15.32 20.08 1.25
N SER A 131 -15.97 21.24 1.36
CA SER A 131 -16.81 21.60 2.50
C SER A 131 -18.01 20.66 2.68
N ASN A 132 -18.64 20.25 1.58
CA ASN A 132 -19.76 19.31 1.59
C ASN A 132 -19.33 17.91 2.04
N LEU A 133 -18.19 17.39 1.52
CA LEU A 133 -17.61 16.13 1.96
C LEU A 133 -17.21 16.17 3.44
N TYR A 134 -16.75 17.32 3.90
CA TYR A 134 -16.40 17.55 5.29
C TYR A 134 -17.60 17.47 6.25
N ARG A 135 -18.72 18.06 5.85
CA ARG A 135 -19.99 17.96 6.62
C ARG A 135 -20.49 16.52 6.68
N GLU A 136 -20.35 15.78 5.57
CA GLU A 136 -20.70 14.36 5.50
C GLU A 136 -19.82 13.52 6.44
N LEU A 137 -18.52 13.80 6.50
CA LEU A 137 -17.57 13.11 7.38
C LEU A 137 -17.86 13.36 8.86
N ASN A 138 -18.16 14.59 9.27
CA ASN A 138 -18.33 14.97 10.68
C ASN A 138 -19.65 14.49 11.30
N SER A 139 -20.50 13.77 10.58
CA SER A 139 -21.76 13.23 11.05
C SER A 139 -21.61 12.17 12.19
N SER A 140 -20.42 11.52 12.31
CA SER A 140 -20.14 10.53 13.35
C SER A 140 -18.64 10.46 13.68
N LYS A 141 -18.29 10.61 14.98
CA LYS A 141 -16.91 10.50 15.47
C LYS A 141 -16.24 9.18 15.06
N THR A 142 -16.99 8.08 15.14
CA THR A 142 -16.49 6.75 14.77
C THR A 142 -16.20 6.62 13.29
N GLN A 143 -16.93 7.35 12.44
CA GLN A 143 -16.72 7.38 11.00
C GLN A 143 -15.45 8.17 10.63
N VAL A 144 -15.20 9.28 11.33
CA VAL A 144 -13.96 10.06 11.21
C VAL A 144 -12.74 9.21 11.57
N GLU A 145 -12.77 8.53 12.73
CA GLU A 145 -11.67 7.68 13.17
C GLU A 145 -11.38 6.53 12.19
N ARG A 146 -12.42 5.87 11.69
CA ARG A 146 -12.26 4.83 10.65
C ARG A 146 -11.64 5.37 9.38
N SER A 147 -12.11 6.52 8.95
CA SER A 147 -11.64 7.16 7.74
C SER A 147 -10.17 7.58 7.86
N VAL A 148 -9.78 8.18 8.98
CA VAL A 148 -8.37 8.52 9.26
C VAL A 148 -7.50 7.26 9.29
N SER A 149 -7.98 6.17 9.90
CA SER A 149 -7.27 4.88 9.92
C SER A 149 -7.11 4.29 8.52
N SER A 150 -8.13 4.43 7.66
CA SER A 150 -8.06 3.98 6.26
C SER A 150 -6.99 4.75 5.46
N VAL A 151 -6.93 6.08 5.62
CA VAL A 151 -5.86 6.88 4.99
C VAL A 151 -4.49 6.53 5.55
N ALA A 152 -4.37 6.33 6.85
CA ALA A 152 -3.10 5.90 7.44
C ALA A 152 -2.61 4.58 6.83
N LEU A 153 -3.51 3.60 6.62
CA LEU A 153 -3.16 2.35 5.96
C LEU A 153 -2.80 2.54 4.47
N ALA A 154 -3.49 3.43 3.76
CA ALA A 154 -3.15 3.73 2.37
C ALA A 154 -1.75 4.36 2.27
N ILE A 155 -1.41 5.28 3.19
CA ILE A 155 -0.07 5.87 3.29
C ILE A 155 0.97 4.77 3.63
N GLU A 156 0.67 3.88 4.56
CA GLU A 156 1.54 2.76 4.94
C GLU A 156 1.81 1.85 3.74
N GLN A 157 0.79 1.52 2.97
CA GLN A 157 0.90 0.73 1.75
C GLN A 157 1.75 1.44 0.68
N GLN A 158 1.54 2.75 0.49
CA GLN A 158 2.33 3.55 -0.43
C GLN A 158 3.82 3.56 -0.04
N VAL A 159 4.13 3.74 1.26
CA VAL A 159 5.52 3.69 1.75
C VAL A 159 6.16 2.35 1.45
N TYR A 160 5.45 1.23 1.62
CA TYR A 160 5.98 -0.09 1.28
C TYR A 160 6.20 -0.27 -0.23
N SER A 161 5.31 0.28 -1.06
CA SER A 161 5.51 0.29 -2.52
C SER A 161 6.74 1.12 -2.90
N GLU A 162 6.90 2.32 -2.35
CA GLU A 162 8.07 3.18 -2.57
C GLU A 162 9.38 2.48 -2.17
N LEU A 163 9.38 1.77 -1.03
CA LEU A 163 10.54 1.01 -0.57
C LEU A 163 10.83 -0.22 -1.46
N GLN A 164 9.79 -0.84 -2.01
CA GLN A 164 9.94 -1.93 -2.97
C GLN A 164 10.52 -1.46 -4.30
N ASP A 165 9.96 -0.39 -4.86
CA ASP A 165 10.36 0.16 -6.17
C ASP A 165 11.82 0.62 -6.13
N ARG A 166 12.25 1.19 -5.00
CA ARG A 166 13.64 1.53 -4.73
C ARG A 166 14.50 0.32 -4.35
N GLY A 167 13.90 -0.86 -4.26
CA GLY A 167 14.59 -2.11 -3.95
C GLY A 167 15.18 -2.18 -2.53
N PHE A 168 14.67 -1.44 -1.55
CA PHE A 168 15.14 -1.50 -0.17
C PHE A 168 14.71 -2.76 0.56
N ILE A 169 13.55 -3.31 0.21
CA ILE A 169 12.90 -4.43 0.91
C ILE A 169 13.12 -5.72 0.15
N SER A 170 13.47 -6.79 0.88
CA SER A 170 13.49 -8.15 0.33
C SER A 170 12.07 -8.66 0.04
N LYS A 171 11.92 -9.59 -0.93
CA LYS A 171 10.61 -10.17 -1.27
C LYS A 171 9.92 -10.83 -0.07
N THR A 172 10.67 -11.48 0.80
CA THR A 172 10.18 -12.13 2.02
C THR A 172 9.59 -11.11 2.99
N VAL A 173 10.30 -10.02 3.24
CA VAL A 173 9.83 -8.95 4.12
C VAL A 173 8.60 -8.26 3.55
N LEU A 174 8.60 -7.99 2.24
CA LEU A 174 7.47 -7.37 1.56
C LEU A 174 6.19 -8.19 1.67
N SER A 175 6.27 -9.52 1.48
CA SER A 175 5.09 -10.40 1.60
C SER A 175 4.46 -10.31 3.00
N GLY A 176 5.28 -10.22 4.03
CA GLY A 176 4.83 -10.05 5.41
C GLY A 176 4.21 -8.68 5.70
N LEU A 177 4.80 -7.62 5.14
CA LEU A 177 4.27 -6.26 5.26
C LEU A 177 2.89 -6.13 4.58
N ASN A 178 2.76 -6.66 3.37
CA ASN A 178 1.49 -6.66 2.63
C ASN A 178 0.41 -7.50 3.34
N LEU A 179 0.78 -8.65 3.91
CA LEU A 179 -0.15 -9.45 4.71
C LEU A 179 -0.66 -8.66 5.93
N THR A 180 0.23 -7.95 6.61
CA THR A 180 -0.14 -7.11 7.76
C THR A 180 -1.13 -6.01 7.37
N ILE A 181 -0.90 -5.31 6.24
CA ILE A 181 -1.82 -4.29 5.73
C ILE A 181 -3.19 -4.88 5.39
N ASN A 182 -3.21 -6.01 4.68
CA ASN A 182 -4.47 -6.66 4.30
C ASN A 182 -5.29 -7.05 5.53
N LEU A 183 -4.65 -7.61 6.57
CA LEU A 183 -5.32 -7.96 7.82
C LEU A 183 -5.85 -6.73 8.56
N LYS A 184 -5.09 -5.63 8.61
CA LYS A 184 -5.53 -4.36 9.19
C LYS A 184 -6.73 -3.78 8.40
N SER A 185 -6.67 -3.81 7.07
CA SER A 185 -7.75 -3.34 6.20
C SER A 185 -9.03 -4.17 6.38
N ASP A 186 -8.91 -5.51 6.40
CA ASP A 186 -10.03 -6.42 6.66
C ASP A 186 -10.68 -6.14 8.03
N ALA A 187 -9.88 -5.89 9.07
CA ALA A 187 -10.39 -5.60 10.41
C ALA A 187 -11.11 -4.26 10.49
N LEU A 188 -10.63 -3.23 9.78
CA LEU A 188 -11.33 -1.95 9.66
C LEU A 188 -12.67 -2.09 8.93
N GLN A 189 -12.73 -2.86 7.84
CA GLN A 189 -13.94 -3.11 7.08
C GLN A 189 -14.97 -3.93 7.86
N ALA A 190 -14.51 -4.89 8.68
CA ALA A 190 -15.38 -5.71 9.52
C ALA A 190 -16.08 -4.94 10.65
N GLY A 191 -15.75 -3.66 10.84
CA GLY A 191 -16.37 -2.81 11.85
C GLY A 191 -15.89 -3.08 13.28
N ASN A 192 -14.82 -3.85 13.45
CA ASN A 192 -14.14 -4.05 14.73
C ASN A 192 -13.47 -2.74 15.16
N LEU A 193 -14.24 -1.93 15.86
CA LEU A 193 -13.95 -0.54 16.25
C LEU A 193 -12.92 -0.37 17.37
N ALA A 194 -12.16 -1.38 17.67
CA ALA A 194 -10.90 -1.16 18.37
C ALA A 194 -9.85 -0.66 17.34
N GLY A 195 -10.17 0.42 16.58
CA GLY A 195 -9.31 0.96 15.52
C GLY A 195 -7.86 1.11 15.93
N ASN A 196 -7.66 1.46 17.20
CA ASN A 196 -6.33 1.59 17.81
C ASN A 196 -5.64 0.21 17.96
N ALA A 197 -6.32 -0.81 18.45
CA ALA A 197 -5.77 -2.16 18.61
C ALA A 197 -5.49 -2.83 17.25
N THR A 198 -6.30 -2.52 16.24
CA THR A 198 -6.11 -3.03 14.87
C THR A 198 -4.87 -2.43 14.20
N LEU A 199 -4.62 -1.13 14.40
CA LEU A 199 -3.43 -0.47 13.86
C LEU A 199 -2.15 -0.91 14.57
N GLU A 200 -2.22 -1.26 15.85
CA GLU A 200 -1.11 -1.80 16.65
C GLU A 200 -0.80 -3.26 16.31
N SER A 201 -1.77 -4.00 15.76
CA SER A 201 -1.58 -5.41 15.42
C SER A 201 -0.58 -5.55 14.26
N THR A 202 0.51 -6.26 14.51
CA THR A 202 1.48 -6.64 13.48
C THR A 202 1.57 -8.15 13.47
N VAL A 203 1.24 -8.74 12.31
CA VAL A 203 1.35 -10.19 12.12
C VAL A 203 2.74 -10.49 11.59
N LYS A 204 3.53 -11.22 12.37
CA LYS A 204 4.82 -11.73 11.87
C LYS A 204 4.58 -12.62 10.64
N PRO A 205 5.35 -12.46 9.55
CA PRO A 205 5.33 -13.39 8.42
C PRO A 205 5.46 -14.85 8.90
N LEU A 206 4.78 -15.77 8.21
CA LEU A 206 4.83 -17.19 8.55
C LEU A 206 6.27 -17.72 8.63
N GLU A 207 7.14 -17.23 7.74
CA GLU A 207 8.55 -17.59 7.71
C GLU A 207 9.28 -17.15 9.00
N ILE A 208 8.96 -15.97 9.53
CA ILE A 208 9.53 -15.47 10.78
C ILE A 208 8.97 -16.26 11.99
N ARG A 209 7.69 -16.67 11.95
CA ARG A 209 7.10 -17.53 12.98
C ARG A 209 7.73 -18.93 13.02
N LEU A 210 8.15 -19.43 11.87
CA LEU A 210 8.88 -20.69 11.78
C LEU A 210 10.27 -20.60 12.44
N ALA A 211 10.88 -19.42 12.52
CA ALA A 211 12.15 -19.21 13.21
C ALA A 211 12.04 -19.56 14.70
N ASP A 212 10.95 -19.14 15.36
CA ASP A 212 10.72 -19.41 16.79
C ASP A 212 10.60 -20.92 17.06
N TRP A 213 10.07 -21.69 16.10
CA TRP A 213 9.98 -23.15 16.18
C TRP A 213 11.32 -23.85 15.86
N LEU A 214 12.07 -23.34 14.89
CA LEU A 214 13.39 -23.89 14.49
C LEU A 214 14.46 -23.72 15.57
N VAL A 215 14.31 -22.75 16.47
CA VAL A 215 15.23 -22.57 17.64
C VAL A 215 15.19 -23.78 18.58
N GLN A 216 14.12 -24.59 18.57
CA GLN A 216 13.96 -25.75 19.43
C GLN A 216 14.60 -27.02 18.85
N LEU A 217 15.14 -27.00 17.62
CA LEU A 217 15.73 -28.13 16.96
C LEU A 217 17.24 -28.26 17.28
N PRO A 218 17.80 -29.51 17.29
CA PRO A 218 19.21 -29.72 17.62
C PRO A 218 20.15 -29.01 16.63
N ASN A 219 21.28 -28.58 17.17
CA ASN A 219 22.25 -27.68 16.51
C ASN A 219 22.94 -28.39 15.32
N ASN A 220 22.49 -28.08 14.10
CA ASN A 220 23.12 -28.48 12.85
C ASN A 220 23.53 -27.23 12.06
N THR A 221 24.68 -27.23 11.39
CA THR A 221 25.22 -26.09 10.63
C THR A 221 24.25 -25.55 9.57
N TRP A 222 23.40 -26.40 9.00
CA TRP A 222 22.35 -26.03 8.07
C TRP A 222 21.21 -25.28 8.77
N ILE A 223 20.79 -25.72 9.95
CA ILE A 223 19.75 -25.09 10.76
C ILE A 223 20.22 -23.70 11.22
N GLN A 224 21.48 -23.54 11.64
CA GLN A 224 22.07 -22.26 12.02
C GLN A 224 22.02 -21.24 10.87
N LYS A 225 22.31 -21.65 9.63
CA LYS A 225 22.21 -20.76 8.46
C LYS A 225 20.78 -20.30 8.18
N ILE A 226 19.79 -21.17 8.38
CA ILE A 226 18.38 -20.81 8.22
C ILE A 226 17.96 -19.85 9.34
N GLN A 227 18.30 -20.15 10.58
CA GLN A 227 18.02 -19.29 11.73
C GLN A 227 18.60 -17.88 11.52
N ALA A 228 19.87 -17.78 11.11
CA ALA A 228 20.51 -16.49 10.83
C ALA A 228 19.76 -15.69 9.73
N ARG A 229 19.29 -16.37 8.65
CA ARG A 229 18.49 -15.71 7.60
C ARG A 229 17.14 -15.23 8.11
N LEU A 230 16.48 -16.00 8.95
CA LEU A 230 15.17 -15.67 9.51
C LEU A 230 15.28 -14.52 10.52
N ILE A 231 16.30 -14.53 11.38
CA ILE A 231 16.58 -13.43 12.32
C ILE A 231 16.94 -12.14 11.54
N ALA A 232 17.72 -12.25 10.45
CA ALA A 232 18.03 -11.14 9.58
C ALA A 232 16.76 -10.56 8.92
N ALA A 233 15.85 -11.41 8.44
CA ALA A 233 14.58 -10.99 7.85
C ALA A 233 13.65 -10.36 8.90
N GLU A 234 13.62 -10.87 10.13
CA GLU A 234 12.88 -10.27 11.25
C GLU A 234 13.44 -8.90 11.61
N TYR A 235 14.76 -8.77 11.70
CA TYR A 235 15.41 -7.48 11.95
C TYR A 235 15.07 -6.46 10.86
N GLU A 236 15.19 -6.85 9.59
CA GLU A 236 14.84 -6.02 8.43
C GLU A 236 13.35 -5.61 8.47
N TYR A 237 12.45 -6.55 8.75
CA TYR A 237 11.02 -6.29 8.90
C TYR A 237 10.74 -5.24 9.99
N LEU A 238 11.33 -5.38 11.18
CA LEU A 238 11.14 -4.45 12.29
C LEU A 238 11.60 -3.03 11.95
N ILE A 239 12.75 -2.89 11.27
CA ILE A 239 13.29 -1.59 10.83
C ILE A 239 12.36 -0.93 9.82
N PHE A 240 11.88 -1.67 8.81
CA PHE A 240 11.00 -1.09 7.79
C PHE A 240 9.60 -0.78 8.31
N VAL A 241 9.06 -1.56 9.25
CA VAL A 241 7.82 -1.19 9.96
C VAL A 241 8.03 0.09 10.78
N ALA A 242 9.15 0.21 11.50
CA ALA A 242 9.44 1.42 12.26
C ALA A 242 9.57 2.66 11.36
N TYR A 243 10.25 2.51 10.22
CA TYR A 243 10.38 3.57 9.21
C TYR A 243 9.03 3.96 8.61
N SER A 244 8.20 2.99 8.24
CA SER A 244 6.87 3.28 7.69
C SER A 244 5.98 3.99 8.71
N CYS A 245 6.04 3.60 9.99
CA CYS A 245 5.31 4.27 11.07
C CYS A 245 5.72 5.74 11.20
N GLU A 246 6.99 6.06 11.05
CA GLU A 246 7.48 7.44 11.06
C GLU A 246 6.94 8.24 9.87
N GLN A 247 7.00 7.67 8.66
CA GLN A 247 6.48 8.31 7.46
C GLN A 247 4.96 8.54 7.53
N VAL A 248 4.20 7.56 8.04
CA VAL A 248 2.75 7.69 8.22
C VAL A 248 2.43 8.79 9.22
N SER A 249 3.07 8.78 10.40
CA SER A 249 2.88 9.80 11.44
C SER A 249 3.17 11.21 10.91
N TRP A 250 4.28 11.37 10.17
CA TRP A 250 4.68 12.63 9.57
C TRP A 250 3.70 13.10 8.48
N ARG A 251 3.27 12.20 7.56
CA ARG A 251 2.32 12.53 6.50
C ARG A 251 0.95 12.88 7.07
N LEU A 252 0.47 12.16 8.09
CA LEU A 252 -0.81 12.46 8.77
C LEU A 252 -0.82 13.86 9.38
N ARG A 253 0.26 14.26 10.08
CA ARG A 253 0.37 15.61 10.65
C ARG A 253 0.41 16.71 9.59
N ARG A 254 0.95 16.43 8.41
CA ARG A 254 0.94 17.37 7.29
C ARG A 254 -0.42 17.48 6.61
N LEU A 255 -1.23 16.42 6.60
CA LEU A 255 -2.59 16.48 6.09
C LEU A 255 -3.45 17.49 6.88
N ASN A 256 -3.16 17.72 8.15
CA ASN A 256 -3.85 18.72 8.98
C ASN A 256 -3.78 20.14 8.38
N VAL A 257 -2.68 20.50 7.75
CA VAL A 257 -2.48 21.83 7.15
C VAL A 257 -3.31 22.02 5.88
N ALA A 258 -3.63 20.92 5.18
CA ALA A 258 -4.27 20.93 3.87
C ALA A 258 -5.75 20.52 3.90
N SER A 259 -6.19 19.88 4.99
CA SER A 259 -7.55 19.33 5.10
C SER A 259 -8.18 19.75 6.43
N ASN A 260 -9.44 20.18 6.37
CA ASN A 260 -10.21 20.50 7.56
C ASN A 260 -10.57 19.25 8.46
N ILE A 261 -9.80 18.17 8.43
CA ILE A 261 -10.02 16.98 9.27
C ILE A 261 -9.76 17.36 10.72
N PRO A 262 -10.56 16.88 11.69
CA PRO A 262 -10.33 17.16 13.12
C PRO A 262 -8.89 16.78 13.50
N GLU A 263 -8.13 17.77 13.94
CA GLU A 263 -6.73 17.61 14.36
C GLU A 263 -6.58 16.52 15.41
N THR A 264 -7.55 16.43 16.32
CA THR A 264 -7.60 15.42 17.37
C THR A 264 -7.64 13.98 16.82
N ALA A 265 -8.34 13.74 15.72
CA ALA A 265 -8.41 12.41 15.10
C ALA A 265 -7.11 12.05 14.40
N LEU A 266 -6.50 13.00 13.69
CA LEU A 266 -5.21 12.83 13.04
C LEU A 266 -4.10 12.59 14.07
N GLU A 267 -4.04 13.39 15.13
CA GLU A 267 -3.01 13.25 16.16
C GLU A 267 -3.19 11.95 16.96
N THR A 268 -4.42 11.55 17.24
CA THR A 268 -4.70 10.24 17.87
C THR A 268 -4.15 9.10 17.02
N CYS A 269 -4.43 9.11 15.73
CA CYS A 269 -3.91 8.10 14.79
C CYS A 269 -2.38 8.17 14.68
N ALA A 270 -1.79 9.35 14.51
CA ALA A 270 -0.35 9.56 14.45
C ALA A 270 0.37 9.06 15.71
N SER A 271 -0.22 9.31 16.90
CA SER A 271 0.35 8.85 18.18
C SER A 271 0.41 7.33 18.31
N ILE A 272 -0.54 6.60 17.69
CA ILE A 272 -0.53 5.14 17.63
C ILE A 272 0.66 4.65 16.81
N TYR A 273 0.89 5.26 15.64
CA TYR A 273 2.03 4.94 14.80
C TYR A 273 3.36 5.26 15.50
N ASP A 274 3.46 6.39 16.22
CA ASP A 274 4.65 6.72 17.01
C ASP A 274 4.93 5.71 18.13
N ARG A 275 3.88 5.20 18.80
CA ARG A 275 3.99 4.15 19.82
C ARG A 275 4.47 2.85 19.18
N THR A 276 3.86 2.45 18.08
CA THR A 276 4.24 1.25 17.31
C THR A 276 5.70 1.34 16.86
N ARG A 277 6.13 2.50 16.33
CA ARG A 277 7.51 2.77 15.96
C ARG A 277 8.48 2.50 17.12
N LYS A 278 8.21 3.09 18.29
CA LYS A 278 9.06 2.90 19.48
C LYS A 278 9.17 1.42 19.87
N GLN A 279 8.06 0.69 19.87
CA GLN A 279 8.05 -0.74 20.16
C GLN A 279 8.89 -1.55 19.16
N LYS A 280 8.77 -1.25 17.84
CA LYS A 280 9.52 -1.95 16.81
C LYS A 280 11.02 -1.68 16.88
N ILE A 281 11.42 -0.45 17.18
CA ILE A 281 12.82 -0.09 17.42
C ILE A 281 13.37 -0.85 18.64
N GLN A 282 12.62 -0.93 19.73
CA GLN A 282 13.04 -1.69 20.91
C GLN A 282 13.20 -3.18 20.61
N GLN A 283 12.29 -3.78 19.84
CA GLN A 283 12.40 -5.17 19.39
C GLN A 283 13.65 -5.37 18.51
N ALA A 284 13.91 -4.50 17.56
CA ALA A 284 15.11 -4.55 16.72
C ALA A 284 16.41 -4.41 17.55
N GLN A 285 16.44 -3.52 18.53
CA GLN A 285 17.55 -3.37 19.46
C GLN A 285 17.78 -4.61 20.32
N ALA A 286 16.72 -5.31 20.72
CA ALA A 286 16.84 -6.57 21.45
C ALA A 286 17.52 -7.64 20.57
N ILE A 287 17.15 -7.76 19.30
CA ILE A 287 17.81 -8.65 18.34
C ILE A 287 19.29 -8.25 18.16
N ALA A 288 19.57 -6.95 18.02
CA ALA A 288 20.94 -6.46 17.86
C ALA A 288 21.84 -6.75 19.07
N LYS A 289 21.27 -6.77 20.27
CA LYS A 289 22.02 -7.18 21.49
C LYS A 289 22.30 -8.68 21.53
N GLN A 290 21.38 -9.51 21.04
CA GLN A 290 21.54 -10.96 21.01
C GLN A 290 22.46 -11.43 19.87
N SER A 291 22.45 -10.75 18.73
CA SER A 291 23.19 -11.11 17.52
C SER A 291 23.82 -9.87 16.87
N PRO A 292 24.87 -9.26 17.48
CA PRO A 292 25.42 -7.97 17.04
C PRO A 292 26.03 -8.04 15.65
N GLU A 293 26.74 -9.11 15.30
CA GLU A 293 27.37 -9.26 13.98
C GLU A 293 26.35 -9.31 12.87
N LEU A 294 25.23 -10.02 13.09
CA LEU A 294 24.14 -10.12 12.14
C LEU A 294 23.41 -8.79 11.98
N ALA A 295 23.19 -8.08 13.08
CA ALA A 295 22.58 -6.74 13.03
C ALA A 295 23.45 -5.74 12.26
N ILE A 296 24.77 -5.74 12.50
CA ILE A 296 25.73 -4.91 11.77
C ILE A 296 25.69 -5.24 10.27
N ALA A 297 25.73 -6.51 9.90
CA ALA A 297 25.65 -6.95 8.50
C ALA A 297 24.34 -6.48 7.82
N CYS A 298 23.19 -6.59 8.50
CA CYS A 298 21.91 -6.09 7.99
C CYS A 298 21.90 -4.58 7.84
N GLN A 299 22.38 -3.83 8.83
CA GLN A 299 22.47 -2.38 8.78
C GLN A 299 23.38 -1.91 7.65
N THR A 300 24.55 -2.50 7.51
CA THR A 300 25.51 -2.18 6.44
C THR A 300 24.87 -2.41 5.06
N ARG A 301 24.16 -3.54 4.89
CA ARG A 301 23.44 -3.83 3.63
C ARG A 301 22.38 -2.77 3.33
N ILE A 302 21.57 -2.39 4.33
CA ILE A 302 20.54 -1.36 4.16
C ILE A 302 21.17 -0.02 3.81
N LEU A 303 22.20 0.42 4.56
CA LEU A 303 22.88 1.70 4.33
C LEU A 303 23.55 1.76 2.96
N ASN A 304 24.24 0.71 2.53
CA ASN A 304 24.83 0.64 1.20
C ASN A 304 23.75 0.77 0.10
N ARG A 305 22.59 0.15 0.30
CA ARG A 305 21.48 0.26 -0.64
C ARG A 305 20.87 1.66 -0.67
N VAL A 306 20.71 2.30 0.48
CA VAL A 306 20.30 3.72 0.57
C VAL A 306 21.26 4.61 -0.19
N GLY A 307 22.57 4.43 0.02
CA GLY A 307 23.60 5.20 -0.68
C GLY A 307 23.55 5.01 -2.20
N LEU A 308 23.38 3.75 -2.65
CA LEU A 308 23.26 3.41 -4.07
C LEU A 308 22.04 4.08 -4.73
N VAL A 309 20.89 4.01 -4.08
CA VAL A 309 19.64 4.61 -4.59
C VAL A 309 19.76 6.14 -4.62
N ALA A 310 20.33 6.75 -3.58
CA ALA A 310 20.54 8.20 -3.56
C ALA A 310 21.44 8.65 -4.72
N GLN A 311 22.53 7.93 -4.99
CA GLN A 311 23.41 8.21 -6.12
C GLN A 311 22.70 8.09 -7.46
N ASN A 312 21.93 7.01 -7.67
CA ASN A 312 21.18 6.80 -8.91
C ASN A 312 20.13 7.89 -9.13
N ASN A 313 19.35 8.25 -8.09
CA ASN A 313 18.34 9.31 -8.20
C ASN A 313 18.97 10.67 -8.52
N THR A 314 20.14 10.97 -7.95
CA THR A 314 20.86 12.23 -8.26
C THR A 314 21.29 12.25 -9.73
N VAL A 315 21.81 11.13 -10.26
CA VAL A 315 22.19 11.03 -11.68
C VAL A 315 20.97 11.21 -12.59
N GLU A 316 19.83 10.62 -12.23
CA GLU A 316 18.56 10.77 -12.95
C GLU A 316 18.10 12.23 -12.96
N GLU A 317 18.08 12.87 -11.80
CA GLU A 317 17.70 14.28 -11.67
C GLU A 317 18.60 15.22 -12.50
N LEU A 318 19.91 14.96 -12.51
CA LEU A 318 20.85 15.73 -13.33
C LEU A 318 20.61 15.52 -14.84
N ALA A 319 20.24 14.32 -15.23
CA ALA A 319 19.90 14.01 -16.63
C ALA A 319 18.58 14.69 -17.05
N ASP A 320 17.55 14.61 -16.21
CA ASP A 320 16.23 15.21 -16.47
C ASP A 320 16.28 16.74 -16.53
N ARG A 321 17.14 17.36 -15.71
CA ARG A 321 17.41 18.80 -15.77
C ARG A 321 18.31 19.22 -16.93
N GLY A 322 18.78 18.28 -17.76
CA GLY A 322 19.66 18.55 -18.90
C GLY A 322 21.08 18.97 -18.52
N VAL A 323 21.48 18.81 -17.23
CA VAL A 323 22.84 19.11 -16.78
C VAL A 323 23.86 18.12 -17.33
N ILE A 324 23.45 16.86 -17.49
CA ILE A 324 24.24 15.79 -18.10
C ILE A 324 23.46 15.13 -19.22
N SER A 325 24.18 14.64 -20.24
CA SER A 325 23.54 13.86 -21.31
C SER A 325 23.17 12.45 -20.85
N GLN A 326 22.19 11.82 -21.50
CA GLN A 326 21.78 10.43 -21.25
C GLN A 326 22.96 9.42 -21.41
N SER A 327 23.91 9.71 -22.28
CA SER A 327 25.13 8.91 -22.43
C SER A 327 26.01 8.96 -21.19
N ILE A 328 26.20 10.16 -20.61
CA ILE A 328 26.94 10.34 -19.35
C ILE A 328 26.23 9.70 -18.18
N ALA A 329 24.90 9.86 -18.09
CA ALA A 329 24.10 9.21 -17.07
C ALA A 329 24.24 7.69 -17.10
N SER A 330 24.15 7.08 -18.30
CA SER A 330 24.36 5.65 -18.49
C SER A 330 25.74 5.16 -18.05
N GLN A 331 26.80 5.93 -18.29
CA GLN A 331 28.15 5.61 -17.81
C GLN A 331 28.24 5.74 -16.28
N ALA A 332 27.64 6.77 -15.70
CA ALA A 332 27.59 6.96 -14.25
C ALA A 332 26.86 5.79 -13.55
N TYR A 333 25.72 5.34 -14.08
CA TYR A 333 25.01 4.16 -13.53
C TYR A 333 25.88 2.90 -13.57
N LYS A 334 26.64 2.65 -14.63
CA LYS A 334 27.54 1.50 -14.70
C LYS A 334 28.62 1.57 -13.64
N LEU A 335 29.21 2.77 -13.41
CA LEU A 335 30.24 2.97 -12.38
C LEU A 335 29.71 2.81 -10.96
N ILE A 336 28.52 3.35 -10.68
CA ILE A 336 27.85 3.23 -9.38
C ILE A 336 27.53 1.75 -9.08
N ASN A 337 26.92 1.06 -10.04
CA ASN A 337 26.50 -0.33 -9.86
C ASN A 337 27.68 -1.32 -9.84
N SER A 338 28.80 -1.02 -10.51
CA SER A 338 29.99 -1.88 -10.47
C SER A 338 30.69 -1.88 -9.09
N LYS A 339 30.61 -0.78 -8.33
CA LYS A 339 31.14 -0.69 -6.97
C LYS A 339 30.25 -1.31 -5.90
N SER A 340 29.00 -1.62 -6.20
CA SER A 340 28.05 -2.23 -5.25
C SER A 340 28.16 -3.75 -5.14
N VAL A 341 29.05 -4.38 -5.91
CA VAL A 341 29.25 -5.85 -5.90
C VAL A 341 30.41 -6.26 -4.94
N LEU A 342 31.06 -5.31 -4.30
CA LEU A 342 32.03 -5.52 -3.22
C LEU A 342 31.39 -5.29 -1.85
#